data_38be4d8d2d836ac77d0804a9be5d817f
#
_entry.id   38be4d8d2d836ac77d0804a9be5d817f
#
_cell.length_a   1.000
_cell.length_b   1.000
_cell.length_c   1.000
_cell.angle_alpha   90.00
_cell.angle_beta   90.00
_cell.angle_gamma   90.00
#
_symmetry.space_group_name_H-M   'P 1'
#
loop_
_entity.id
_entity.type
_entity.pdbx_description
1 polymer ?
#
loop_
_entity_poly.entity_id
_entity_poly.type
_entity_poly.pdbx_seq_one_letter_code
_entity_poly.pdbx_strand_id
1 'polypeptide(L)'
;MRWARTVVLQDRTNSQFVVSVCCVSLLYRVLLKGVCMPVVEFFVNVLSTPAILVGLVALLGLALQGKPVEDLIKGTLKTIVGFLVLSAGAGFLQTGSLLAFGEIFNFAFDMQGVVPNNEAVVSLALGEFGQATAIIMCIGMVLNIVLARFSRFNYIFLTGHHTLYMAAMLAIILHVGGLSGWMLYISGACLLALIMVLSPAYCQPTMRKVTGSDSVALGHFGGAGYWLAGMVGRLFASDRENSTENIKFSKRLIFLRDNTVSIGLTMIIMFLVITGVAVSRGLLTLVPAGTTAAEFASNPQYAGLQHLGDLLNIGTETTTNWIVWAFTRGLSFAGGVYIILSGVRLIIGEIVPAFKGIAQKLVPGAKPAIDCPIAFTYAPNAVIIGFLSSFVGGILGLLILGVINAQIAAIALILPGVVPHFFCGATAGVFGNAEGGIKGCIAGSFVHGLLITFLPALCMPVFTLMGFTSATFSDADFSIMALIFGNVALNVQGAVLTGICVVCFCLPILFNLVAPKKAEEKKAE
;
A
#
# COMPACT_ATOMS: atom_id res chain seq x y z
N MET A 1 -18.48 2.75 50.55
CA MET A 1 -17.99 2.89 51.93
C MET A 1 -19.14 3.02 52.97
N ARG A 2 -20.18 2.17 52.95
CA ARG A 2 -21.26 2.20 53.94
C ARG A 2 -21.88 0.82 54.28
N TRP A 3 -21.12 -0.29 54.04
CA TRP A 3 -21.57 -1.67 54.38
C TRP A 3 -20.57 -2.45 55.21
N ALA A 4 -19.64 -1.80 55.92
CA ALA A 4 -18.62 -2.45 56.74
C ALA A 4 -18.75 -2.12 58.24
N ARG A 5 -19.96 -1.72 58.74
CA ARG A 5 -20.12 -1.33 60.16
C ARG A 5 -21.17 -2.08 60.94
N THR A 6 -21.71 -3.18 60.47
CA THR A 6 -22.75 -3.89 61.27
C THR A 6 -22.59 -5.42 61.19
N VAL A 7 -21.43 -5.96 61.48
CA VAL A 7 -21.27 -7.36 61.97
C VAL A 7 -19.98 -7.42 62.76
N VAL A 8 -20.00 -6.88 63.98
CA VAL A 8 -19.06 -7.21 65.03
C VAL A 8 -19.89 -7.41 66.26
N LEU A 9 -20.30 -8.65 66.48
CA LEU A 9 -20.49 -9.26 67.79
C LEU A 9 -20.98 -10.72 67.63
N GLN A 10 -20.23 -11.61 68.23
CA GLN A 10 -20.53 -13.02 68.50
C GLN A 10 -20.31 -14.03 67.36
N ASP A 11 -19.11 -14.54 67.24
CA ASP A 11 -18.84 -15.97 67.49
C ASP A 11 -17.32 -16.26 67.30
N ARG A 12 -16.69 -16.91 68.28
CA ARG A 12 -15.26 -17.25 68.25
C ARG A 12 -14.90 -18.34 67.19
N THR A 13 -15.91 -18.97 66.58
CA THR A 13 -15.74 -19.94 65.48
C THR A 13 -15.68 -19.29 64.11
N ASN A 14 -16.09 -18.02 63.94
CA ASN A 14 -16.08 -17.30 62.70
C ASN A 14 -14.78 -16.52 62.40
N SER A 15 -13.91 -16.35 63.42
CA SER A 15 -12.67 -15.59 63.23
C SER A 15 -11.65 -16.28 62.28
N GLN A 16 -11.60 -17.63 62.32
CA GLN A 16 -10.72 -18.38 61.39
C GLN A 16 -11.27 -18.39 59.96
N PHE A 17 -12.59 -18.38 59.77
CA PHE A 17 -13.20 -18.33 58.44
C PHE A 17 -13.07 -16.96 57.81
N VAL A 18 -13.23 -15.89 58.54
CA VAL A 18 -13.05 -14.50 58.09
C VAL A 18 -11.58 -14.21 57.76
N VAL A 19 -10.65 -14.68 58.60
CA VAL A 19 -9.21 -14.59 58.32
C VAL A 19 -8.82 -15.41 57.07
N SER A 20 -9.38 -16.62 56.88
CA SER A 20 -9.16 -17.42 55.67
C SER A 20 -9.70 -16.75 54.42
N VAL A 21 -10.90 -16.16 54.46
CA VAL A 21 -11.48 -15.45 53.30
C VAL A 21 -10.73 -14.16 52.99
N CYS A 22 -10.30 -13.41 54.04
CA CYS A 22 -9.44 -12.25 53.83
C CYS A 22 -8.05 -12.62 53.28
N CYS A 23 -7.41 -13.68 53.80
CA CYS A 23 -6.15 -14.16 53.28
C CYS A 23 -6.27 -14.69 51.87
N VAL A 24 -7.32 -15.44 51.51
CA VAL A 24 -7.57 -15.90 50.14
C VAL A 24 -7.87 -14.72 49.22
N SER A 25 -8.65 -13.71 49.65
CA SER A 25 -8.91 -12.52 48.86
C SER A 25 -7.67 -11.63 48.72
N LEU A 26 -6.79 -11.56 49.71
CA LEU A 26 -5.50 -10.87 49.64
C LEU A 26 -4.50 -11.62 48.79
N LEU A 27 -4.43 -12.95 48.89
CA LEU A 27 -3.63 -13.82 48.05
C LEU A 27 -4.09 -13.75 46.59
N TYR A 28 -5.42 -13.75 46.37
CA TYR A 28 -6.04 -13.57 45.05
C TYR A 28 -5.72 -12.19 44.45
N ARG A 29 -5.77 -11.12 45.26
CA ARG A 29 -5.39 -9.76 44.81
C ARG A 29 -3.90 -9.61 44.60
N VAL A 30 -3.04 -10.22 45.40
CA VAL A 30 -1.58 -10.17 45.28
C VAL A 30 -1.13 -11.04 44.11
N LEU A 31 -1.67 -12.24 43.92
CA LEU A 31 -1.37 -13.11 42.77
C LEU A 31 -1.91 -12.54 41.46
N LEU A 32 -3.17 -12.04 41.44
CA LEU A 32 -3.73 -11.44 40.23
C LEU A 32 -3.12 -10.10 39.89
N LYS A 33 -2.83 -9.20 40.84
CA LYS A 33 -2.22 -7.91 40.57
C LYS A 33 -0.70 -7.95 40.51
N GLY A 34 -0.06 -8.83 41.30
CA GLY A 34 1.39 -8.90 41.38
C GLY A 34 2.08 -9.74 40.32
N VAL A 35 1.43 -10.79 39.78
CA VAL A 35 2.03 -11.72 38.82
C VAL A 35 1.21 -11.85 37.54
N CYS A 36 -0.12 -11.98 37.63
CA CYS A 36 -0.95 -12.14 36.42
C CYS A 36 -1.05 -10.86 35.58
N MET A 37 -1.17 -9.67 36.22
CA MET A 37 -1.27 -8.41 35.46
C MET A 37 -0.03 -8.10 34.63
N PRO A 38 1.20 -8.20 35.14
CA PRO A 38 2.41 -8.00 34.34
C PRO A 38 2.56 -9.02 33.21
N VAL A 39 2.15 -10.28 33.44
CA VAL A 39 2.18 -11.33 32.40
C VAL A 39 1.15 -11.05 31.32
N VAL A 40 -0.08 -10.69 31.69
CA VAL A 40 -1.11 -10.29 30.72
C VAL A 40 -0.68 -9.04 29.94
N GLU A 41 -0.15 -8.04 30.64
CA GLU A 41 0.36 -6.83 30.02
C GLU A 41 1.53 -7.12 29.06
N PHE A 42 2.45 -8.01 29.42
CA PHE A 42 3.51 -8.47 28.55
C PHE A 42 2.95 -9.07 27.24
N PHE A 43 2.00 -10.00 27.34
CA PHE A 43 1.41 -10.60 26.14
C PHE A 43 0.60 -9.59 25.32
N VAL A 44 -0.11 -8.67 25.95
CA VAL A 44 -0.80 -7.59 25.26
C VAL A 44 0.21 -6.71 24.51
N ASN A 45 1.31 -6.31 25.14
CA ASN A 45 2.34 -5.51 24.51
C ASN A 45 3.03 -6.24 23.34
N VAL A 46 3.33 -7.53 23.50
CA VAL A 46 3.86 -8.37 22.43
C VAL A 46 2.92 -8.42 21.23
N LEU A 47 1.63 -8.69 21.46
CA LEU A 47 0.62 -8.80 20.40
C LEU A 47 0.20 -7.44 19.82
N SER A 48 0.36 -6.35 20.57
CA SER A 48 0.06 -4.99 20.08
C SER A 48 1.25 -4.34 19.37
N THR A 49 2.44 -4.96 19.38
CA THR A 49 3.61 -4.46 18.65
C THR A 49 3.63 -5.03 17.23
N PRO A 50 3.35 -4.23 16.17
CA PRO A 50 3.18 -4.74 14.81
C PRO A 50 4.37 -5.57 14.31
N ALA A 51 5.60 -5.12 14.56
CA ALA A 51 6.81 -5.82 14.16
C ALA A 51 6.89 -7.24 14.76
N ILE A 52 6.58 -7.36 16.06
CA ILE A 52 6.60 -8.66 16.77
C ILE A 52 5.47 -9.55 16.27
N LEU A 53 4.28 -8.99 16.09
CA LEU A 53 3.12 -9.74 15.59
C LEU A 53 3.39 -10.36 14.21
N VAL A 54 3.94 -9.59 13.27
CA VAL A 54 4.30 -10.10 11.93
C VAL A 54 5.39 -11.16 12.02
N GLY A 55 6.37 -11.00 12.94
CA GLY A 55 7.37 -12.02 13.24
C GLY A 55 6.77 -13.31 13.77
N LEU A 56 5.79 -13.24 14.70
CA LEU A 56 5.09 -14.42 15.21
C LEU A 56 4.29 -15.16 14.13
N VAL A 57 3.73 -14.44 13.18
CA VAL A 57 3.06 -15.04 12.01
C VAL A 57 4.06 -15.77 11.12
N ALA A 58 5.23 -15.19 10.87
CA ALA A 58 6.30 -15.87 10.15
C ALA A 58 6.74 -17.16 10.88
N LEU A 59 6.93 -17.07 12.20
CA LEU A 59 7.26 -18.22 13.05
C LEU A 59 6.24 -19.35 12.89
N LEU A 60 4.95 -19.02 13.02
CA LEU A 60 3.87 -19.99 12.88
C LEU A 60 3.86 -20.60 11.47
N GLY A 61 4.00 -19.80 10.43
CA GLY A 61 4.03 -20.26 9.04
C GLY A 61 5.21 -21.21 8.74
N LEU A 62 6.39 -20.90 9.26
CA LEU A 62 7.58 -21.75 9.13
C LEU A 62 7.46 -23.03 9.95
N ALA A 63 6.91 -22.97 11.16
CA ALA A 63 6.66 -24.13 12.02
C ALA A 63 5.66 -25.10 11.38
N LEU A 64 4.58 -24.61 10.79
CA LEU A 64 3.59 -25.44 10.07
C LEU A 64 4.17 -26.13 8.83
N GLN A 65 5.29 -25.65 8.28
CA GLN A 65 6.04 -26.31 7.22
C GLN A 65 7.01 -27.37 7.73
N GLY A 66 7.20 -27.51 9.03
CA GLY A 66 8.18 -28.41 9.62
C GLY A 66 9.63 -27.95 9.40
N LYS A 67 9.88 -26.63 9.29
CA LYS A 67 11.23 -26.08 9.15
C LYS A 67 12.05 -26.32 10.42
N PRO A 68 13.38 -26.51 10.32
CA PRO A 68 14.25 -26.68 11.47
C PRO A 68 14.27 -25.40 12.35
N VAL A 69 14.60 -25.57 13.63
CA VAL A 69 14.56 -24.48 14.63
C VAL A 69 15.41 -23.27 14.21
N GLU A 70 16.53 -23.51 13.56
CA GLU A 70 17.43 -22.46 13.04
C GLU A 70 16.71 -21.56 12.03
N ASP A 71 15.94 -22.16 11.10
CA ASP A 71 15.15 -21.42 10.11
C ASP A 71 13.98 -20.69 10.77
N LEU A 72 13.37 -21.25 11.83
CA LEU A 72 12.31 -20.59 12.60
C LEU A 72 12.83 -19.31 13.24
N ILE A 73 13.97 -19.38 13.94
CA ILE A 73 14.59 -18.23 14.59
C ILE A 73 15.00 -17.18 13.55
N LYS A 74 15.72 -17.60 12.51
CA LYS A 74 16.22 -16.73 11.45
C LYS A 74 15.08 -16.02 10.72
N GLY A 75 14.03 -16.74 10.31
CA GLY A 75 12.90 -16.16 9.58
C GLY A 75 12.09 -15.19 10.44
N THR A 76 11.85 -15.55 11.71
CA THR A 76 11.17 -14.67 12.68
C THR A 76 11.94 -13.37 12.88
N LEU A 77 13.24 -13.43 13.18
CA LEU A 77 14.06 -12.24 13.43
C LEU A 77 14.17 -11.37 12.18
N LYS A 78 14.36 -11.95 10.98
CA LYS A 78 14.39 -11.19 9.72
C LYS A 78 13.07 -10.47 9.45
N THR A 79 11.94 -11.10 9.77
CA THR A 79 10.62 -10.51 9.59
C THR A 79 10.44 -9.31 10.54
N ILE A 80 10.82 -9.43 11.82
CA ILE A 80 10.77 -8.35 12.80
C ILE A 80 11.67 -7.17 12.34
N VAL A 81 12.93 -7.47 12.03
CA VAL A 81 13.89 -6.45 11.54
C VAL A 81 13.40 -5.79 10.26
N GLY A 82 12.83 -6.58 9.34
CA GLY A 82 12.25 -6.07 8.09
C GLY A 82 11.16 -5.03 8.35
N PHE A 83 10.26 -5.28 9.32
CA PHE A 83 9.22 -4.34 9.70
C PHE A 83 9.80 -3.05 10.31
N LEU A 84 10.81 -3.16 11.17
CA LEU A 84 11.48 -2.01 11.75
C LEU A 84 12.22 -1.17 10.70
N VAL A 85 12.90 -1.81 9.73
CA VAL A 85 13.55 -1.14 8.59
C VAL A 85 12.52 -0.43 7.71
N LEU A 86 11.38 -1.08 7.43
CA LEU A 86 10.28 -0.47 6.68
C LEU A 86 9.79 0.81 7.39
N SER A 87 9.52 0.74 8.69
CA SER A 87 9.05 1.88 9.48
C SER A 87 10.08 3.02 9.54
N ALA A 88 11.37 2.69 9.67
CA ALA A 88 12.45 3.69 9.65
C ALA A 88 12.56 4.39 8.28
N GLY A 89 12.47 3.62 7.18
CA GLY A 89 12.44 4.18 5.82
C GLY A 89 11.25 5.09 5.57
N ALA A 90 10.13 4.76 6.18
CA ALA A 90 8.90 5.53 6.20
C ALA A 90 9.08 6.92 6.83
N GLY A 91 9.60 6.96 8.05
CA GLY A 91 9.90 8.22 8.73
C GLY A 91 10.89 9.07 7.94
N PHE A 92 11.95 8.45 7.39
CA PHE A 92 12.92 9.15 6.56
C PHE A 92 12.28 9.76 5.29
N LEU A 93 11.41 9.01 4.61
CA LEU A 93 10.71 9.49 3.41
C LEU A 93 9.78 10.66 3.73
N GLN A 94 9.01 10.55 4.81
CA GLN A 94 8.05 11.57 5.23
C GLN A 94 8.76 12.88 5.56
N THR A 95 9.70 12.85 6.49
CA THR A 95 10.41 14.07 6.95
C THR A 95 11.44 14.56 5.94
N GLY A 96 12.10 13.64 5.25
CA GLY A 96 13.17 13.94 4.31
C GLY A 96 12.71 14.54 2.99
N SER A 97 11.47 14.23 2.54
CA SER A 97 11.09 14.57 1.17
C SER A 97 9.62 14.92 0.98
N LEU A 98 8.67 14.10 1.47
CA LEU A 98 7.24 14.27 1.16
C LEU A 98 6.64 15.57 1.68
N LEU A 99 6.90 15.92 2.94
CA LEU A 99 6.40 17.16 3.53
C LEU A 99 6.92 18.38 2.75
N ALA A 100 8.24 18.38 2.49
CA ALA A 100 8.86 19.46 1.71
C ALA A 100 8.28 19.58 0.30
N PHE A 101 8.01 18.44 -0.35
CA PHE A 101 7.40 18.43 -1.67
C PHE A 101 6.01 19.06 -1.67
N GLY A 102 5.15 18.68 -0.71
CA GLY A 102 3.78 19.19 -0.59
C GLY A 102 3.73 20.71 -0.35
N GLU A 103 4.54 21.20 0.59
CA GLU A 103 4.59 22.61 0.94
C GLU A 103 5.10 23.48 -0.21
N ILE A 104 6.19 23.05 -0.88
CA ILE A 104 6.74 23.82 -2.02
C ILE A 104 5.78 23.76 -3.22
N PHE A 105 5.13 22.63 -3.47
CA PHE A 105 4.15 22.53 -4.53
C PHE A 105 2.97 23.49 -4.29
N ASN A 106 2.45 23.50 -3.05
CA ASN A 106 1.40 24.42 -2.66
C ASN A 106 1.83 25.88 -2.87
N PHE A 107 3.01 26.25 -2.41
CA PHE A 107 3.54 27.60 -2.62
C PHE A 107 3.74 27.94 -4.12
N ALA A 108 4.25 26.98 -4.91
CA ALA A 108 4.54 27.18 -6.33
C ALA A 108 3.27 27.37 -7.17
N PHE A 109 2.20 26.63 -6.87
CA PHE A 109 1.02 26.56 -7.73
C PHE A 109 -0.27 27.07 -7.06
N ASP A 110 -0.22 27.37 -5.76
CA ASP A 110 -1.39 27.71 -4.95
C ASP A 110 -2.46 26.59 -4.98
N MET A 111 -1.99 25.36 -5.00
CA MET A 111 -2.79 24.14 -5.15
C MET A 111 -2.17 22.99 -4.33
N GLN A 112 -3.03 22.09 -3.80
CA GLN A 112 -2.55 20.93 -3.08
C GLN A 112 -2.16 19.81 -4.04
N GLY A 113 -0.85 19.55 -4.18
CA GLY A 113 -0.31 18.41 -4.91
C GLY A 113 -0.27 17.15 -4.06
N VAL A 114 -0.67 16.02 -4.62
CA VAL A 114 -0.68 14.72 -3.95
C VAL A 114 0.24 13.75 -4.68
N VAL A 115 1.17 13.13 -3.95
CA VAL A 115 2.12 12.16 -4.50
C VAL A 115 1.49 10.76 -4.48
N PRO A 116 1.27 10.12 -5.63
CA PRO A 116 0.79 8.75 -5.68
C PRO A 116 1.97 7.79 -5.42
N ASN A 117 2.06 7.30 -4.18
CA ASN A 117 3.09 6.35 -3.77
C ASN A 117 2.57 5.46 -2.64
N ASN A 118 2.38 4.18 -2.94
CA ASN A 118 1.81 3.21 -2.01
C ASN A 118 2.66 3.07 -0.74
N GLU A 119 3.99 3.04 -0.88
CA GLU A 119 4.95 2.90 0.21
C GLU A 119 4.83 4.07 1.19
N ALA A 120 4.69 5.28 0.67
CA ALA A 120 4.54 6.48 1.48
C ALA A 120 3.26 6.45 2.31
N VAL A 121 2.11 6.16 1.69
CA VAL A 121 0.82 6.10 2.41
C VAL A 121 0.82 5.01 3.46
N VAL A 122 1.30 3.81 3.10
CA VAL A 122 1.36 2.67 4.03
C VAL A 122 2.26 2.99 5.21
N SER A 123 3.36 3.66 4.98
CA SER A 123 4.28 4.04 6.04
C SER A 123 3.64 4.97 7.07
N LEU A 124 2.86 5.94 6.59
CA LEU A 124 2.07 6.81 7.45
C LEU A 124 1.00 6.01 8.21
N ALA A 125 0.29 5.14 7.49
CA ALA A 125 -0.77 4.30 8.05
C ALA A 125 -0.28 3.34 9.15
N LEU A 126 0.92 2.78 9.02
CA LEU A 126 1.45 1.83 10.00
C LEU A 126 1.72 2.46 11.36
N GLY A 127 1.89 3.77 11.45
CA GLY A 127 2.01 4.49 12.73
C GLY A 127 0.76 4.33 13.58
N GLU A 128 -0.42 4.37 12.99
CA GLU A 128 -1.71 4.27 13.68
C GLU A 128 -2.37 2.90 13.51
N PHE A 129 -2.34 2.33 12.30
CA PHE A 129 -3.03 1.10 11.93
C PHE A 129 -2.13 -0.13 11.84
N GLY A 130 -0.88 -0.08 12.32
CA GLY A 130 0.10 -1.17 12.14
C GLY A 130 -0.39 -2.52 12.68
N GLN A 131 -1.02 -2.55 13.86
CA GLN A 131 -1.59 -3.76 14.43
C GLN A 131 -2.76 -4.28 13.58
N ALA A 132 -3.70 -3.42 13.21
CA ALA A 132 -4.84 -3.80 12.38
C ALA A 132 -4.38 -4.32 11.02
N THR A 133 -3.45 -3.64 10.39
CA THR A 133 -2.83 -4.04 9.12
C THR A 133 -2.23 -5.44 9.19
N ALA A 134 -1.44 -5.73 10.22
CA ALA A 134 -0.81 -7.03 10.42
C ALA A 134 -1.85 -8.15 10.59
N ILE A 135 -2.87 -7.94 11.42
CA ILE A 135 -3.93 -8.92 11.66
C ILE A 135 -4.77 -9.15 10.39
N ILE A 136 -5.18 -8.08 9.70
CA ILE A 136 -5.92 -8.15 8.44
C ILE A 136 -5.12 -8.92 7.38
N MET A 137 -3.83 -8.62 7.24
CA MET A 137 -2.95 -9.33 6.31
C MET A 137 -2.92 -10.82 6.60
N CYS A 138 -2.69 -11.21 7.84
CA CYS A 138 -2.56 -12.61 8.24
C CYS A 138 -3.85 -13.40 8.02
N ILE A 139 -4.98 -12.88 8.51
CA ILE A 139 -6.28 -13.53 8.33
C ILE A 139 -6.66 -13.52 6.84
N GLY A 140 -6.43 -12.43 6.12
CA GLY A 140 -6.72 -12.31 4.69
C GLY A 140 -5.96 -13.32 3.84
N MET A 141 -4.69 -13.58 4.14
CA MET A 141 -3.90 -14.63 3.45
C MET A 141 -4.48 -16.03 3.69
N VAL A 142 -4.93 -16.34 4.90
CA VAL A 142 -5.64 -17.60 5.20
C VAL A 142 -6.96 -17.67 4.44
N LEU A 143 -7.75 -16.61 4.46
CA LEU A 143 -9.03 -16.52 3.74
C LEU A 143 -8.84 -16.57 2.21
N ASN A 144 -7.72 -16.08 1.66
CA ASN A 144 -7.38 -16.28 0.25
C ASN A 144 -7.26 -17.77 -0.09
N ILE A 145 -6.61 -18.57 0.77
CA ILE A 145 -6.54 -20.04 0.59
C ILE A 145 -7.95 -20.66 0.64
N VAL A 146 -8.80 -20.21 1.57
CA VAL A 146 -10.20 -20.68 1.66
C VAL A 146 -10.97 -20.36 0.38
N LEU A 147 -10.92 -19.12 -0.10
CA LEU A 147 -11.57 -18.74 -1.37
C LEU A 147 -11.01 -19.53 -2.56
N ALA A 148 -9.70 -19.67 -2.66
CA ALA A 148 -9.07 -20.42 -3.73
C ALA A 148 -9.45 -21.91 -3.71
N ARG A 149 -9.70 -22.49 -2.53
CA ARG A 149 -10.11 -23.90 -2.36
C ARG A 149 -11.58 -24.12 -2.73
N PHE A 150 -12.48 -23.24 -2.33
CA PHE A 150 -13.92 -23.45 -2.41
C PHE A 150 -14.60 -22.66 -3.55
N SER A 151 -13.89 -21.79 -4.27
CA SER A 151 -14.39 -21.10 -5.46
C SER A 151 -13.72 -21.63 -6.73
N ARG A 152 -14.15 -21.12 -7.89
CA ARG A 152 -13.49 -21.37 -9.19
C ARG A 152 -12.20 -20.57 -9.37
N PHE A 153 -11.94 -19.61 -8.48
CA PHE A 153 -10.80 -18.69 -8.53
C PHE A 153 -9.64 -19.27 -7.72
N ASN A 154 -8.95 -20.28 -8.26
CA ASN A 154 -7.87 -21.02 -7.61
C ASN A 154 -6.54 -20.25 -7.57
N TYR A 155 -6.59 -18.92 -7.39
CA TYR A 155 -5.42 -18.05 -7.35
C TYR A 155 -4.91 -17.88 -5.92
N ILE A 156 -3.60 -18.10 -5.74
CA ILE A 156 -2.89 -17.84 -4.49
C ILE A 156 -2.03 -16.60 -4.68
N PHE A 157 -2.41 -15.51 -4.04
CA PHE A 157 -1.74 -14.22 -4.16
C PHE A 157 -0.43 -14.23 -3.37
N LEU A 158 0.70 -14.04 -4.04
CA LEU A 158 2.03 -14.20 -3.45
C LEU A 158 2.83 -12.89 -3.38
N THR A 159 2.27 -11.76 -3.82
CA THR A 159 2.93 -10.46 -3.75
C THR A 159 2.71 -9.84 -2.38
N GLY A 160 3.61 -10.15 -1.44
CA GLY A 160 3.45 -9.84 -0.02
C GLY A 160 3.38 -8.34 0.29
N HIS A 161 4.15 -7.48 -0.41
CA HIS A 161 4.08 -6.04 -0.20
C HIS A 161 2.71 -5.47 -0.62
N HIS A 162 2.15 -5.90 -1.75
CA HIS A 162 0.79 -5.52 -2.14
C HIS A 162 -0.25 -6.00 -1.13
N THR A 163 -0.10 -7.21 -0.60
CA THR A 163 -0.97 -7.73 0.46
C THR A 163 -0.93 -6.84 1.70
N LEU A 164 0.27 -6.42 2.13
CA LEU A 164 0.46 -5.50 3.25
C LEU A 164 -0.18 -4.14 2.98
N TYR A 165 0.04 -3.58 1.78
CA TYR A 165 -0.48 -2.27 1.38
C TYR A 165 -2.01 -2.25 1.29
N MET A 166 -2.61 -3.29 0.73
CA MET A 166 -4.07 -3.42 0.68
C MET A 166 -4.66 -3.59 2.09
N ALA A 167 -4.01 -4.37 2.95
CA ALA A 167 -4.44 -4.51 4.34
C ALA A 167 -4.42 -3.17 5.09
N ALA A 168 -3.38 -2.34 4.88
CA ALA A 168 -3.29 -1.00 5.46
C ALA A 168 -4.39 -0.08 4.93
N MET A 169 -4.62 -0.06 3.61
CA MET A 169 -5.69 0.74 3.02
C MET A 169 -7.07 0.33 3.55
N LEU A 170 -7.36 -0.97 3.62
CA LEU A 170 -8.63 -1.47 4.16
C LEU A 170 -8.80 -1.12 5.63
N ALA A 171 -7.72 -1.14 6.43
CA ALA A 171 -7.76 -0.68 7.81
C ALA A 171 -8.19 0.79 7.90
N ILE A 172 -7.62 1.66 7.06
CA ILE A 172 -7.96 3.09 6.99
C ILE A 172 -9.44 3.29 6.64
N ILE A 173 -9.88 2.78 5.47
CA ILE A 173 -11.22 3.08 4.95
C ILE A 173 -12.34 2.49 5.80
N LEU A 174 -12.13 1.32 6.41
CA LEU A 174 -13.13 0.70 7.28
C LEU A 174 -13.15 1.37 8.66
N HIS A 175 -12.03 1.91 9.13
CA HIS A 175 -11.99 2.71 10.36
C HIS A 175 -12.75 4.03 10.21
N VAL A 176 -12.69 4.68 9.05
CA VAL A 176 -13.55 5.84 8.72
C VAL A 176 -15.03 5.50 8.89
N GLY A 177 -15.44 4.27 8.57
CA GLY A 177 -16.79 3.74 8.82
C GLY A 177 -17.08 3.35 10.26
N GLY A 178 -16.22 3.73 11.23
CA GLY A 178 -16.38 3.47 12.65
C GLY A 178 -16.09 2.02 13.07
N LEU A 179 -15.50 1.19 12.21
CA LEU A 179 -15.11 -0.16 12.62
C LEU A 179 -13.83 -0.14 13.45
N SER A 180 -13.80 -0.97 14.49
CA SER A 180 -12.63 -1.18 15.36
C SER A 180 -12.57 -2.62 15.84
N GLY A 181 -11.42 -3.03 16.41
CA GLY A 181 -11.20 -4.36 16.94
C GLY A 181 -11.56 -5.47 15.96
N TRP A 182 -12.22 -6.53 16.40
CA TRP A 182 -12.52 -7.70 15.57
C TRP A 182 -13.43 -7.41 14.36
N MET A 183 -14.35 -6.44 14.45
CA MET A 183 -15.16 -6.05 13.30
C MET A 183 -14.28 -5.49 12.17
N LEU A 184 -13.32 -4.64 12.50
CA LEU A 184 -12.34 -4.10 11.55
C LEU A 184 -11.48 -5.23 10.95
N TYR A 185 -10.97 -6.13 11.79
CA TYR A 185 -10.06 -7.20 11.35
C TYR A 185 -10.76 -8.19 10.43
N ILE A 186 -11.96 -8.66 10.78
CA ILE A 186 -12.74 -9.60 9.96
C ILE A 186 -13.16 -8.93 8.64
N SER A 187 -13.70 -7.73 8.69
CA SER A 187 -14.14 -7.01 7.49
C SER A 187 -12.98 -6.75 6.52
N GLY A 188 -11.85 -6.25 7.03
CA GLY A 188 -10.65 -6.02 6.24
C GLY A 188 -10.08 -7.31 5.63
N ALA A 189 -10.01 -8.39 6.41
CA ALA A 189 -9.52 -9.68 5.95
C ALA A 189 -10.42 -10.32 4.87
N CYS A 190 -11.74 -10.18 5.00
CA CYS A 190 -12.70 -10.64 3.99
C CYS A 190 -12.53 -9.91 2.67
N LEU A 191 -12.42 -8.57 2.69
CA LEU A 191 -12.21 -7.77 1.49
C LEU A 191 -10.83 -7.99 0.87
N LEU A 192 -9.79 -8.14 1.71
CA LEU A 192 -8.45 -8.48 1.24
C LEU A 192 -8.45 -9.81 0.49
N ALA A 193 -9.02 -10.86 1.07
CA ALA A 193 -9.11 -12.17 0.44
C ALA A 193 -9.91 -12.13 -0.87
N LEU A 194 -10.99 -11.35 -0.91
CA LEU A 194 -11.80 -11.15 -2.11
C LEU A 194 -10.97 -10.58 -3.26
N ILE A 195 -10.27 -9.47 -3.04
CA ILE A 195 -9.47 -8.84 -4.10
C ILE A 195 -8.27 -9.69 -4.50
N MET A 196 -7.69 -10.47 -3.57
CA MET A 196 -6.58 -11.39 -3.85
C MET A 196 -6.96 -12.52 -4.84
N VAL A 197 -8.23 -12.87 -4.97
CA VAL A 197 -8.68 -13.85 -5.98
C VAL A 197 -9.26 -13.17 -7.22
N LEU A 198 -9.88 -12.00 -7.10
CA LEU A 198 -10.50 -11.29 -8.22
C LEU A 198 -9.47 -10.61 -9.12
N SER A 199 -8.47 -9.93 -8.54
CA SER A 199 -7.44 -9.22 -9.31
C SER A 199 -6.69 -10.14 -10.28
N PRO A 200 -6.16 -11.30 -9.88
CA PRO A 200 -5.63 -12.27 -10.82
C PRO A 200 -6.66 -12.80 -11.82
N ALA A 201 -7.91 -13.01 -11.39
CA ALA A 201 -8.93 -13.65 -12.22
C ALA A 201 -9.28 -12.83 -13.46
N TYR A 202 -9.49 -11.52 -13.35
CA TYR A 202 -9.81 -10.70 -14.53
C TYR A 202 -8.58 -10.40 -15.40
N CYS A 203 -7.36 -10.49 -14.85
CA CYS A 203 -6.12 -10.39 -15.62
C CYS A 203 -5.78 -11.67 -16.40
N GLN A 204 -6.22 -12.84 -15.92
CA GLN A 204 -5.77 -14.14 -16.44
C GLN A 204 -6.01 -14.35 -17.95
N PRO A 205 -7.13 -13.90 -18.57
CA PRO A 205 -7.33 -14.09 -20.00
C PRO A 205 -6.21 -13.46 -20.86
N THR A 206 -5.77 -12.25 -20.49
CA THR A 206 -4.64 -11.58 -21.17
C THR A 206 -3.30 -12.14 -20.71
N MET A 207 -3.16 -12.51 -19.44
CA MET A 207 -1.93 -13.12 -18.92
C MET A 207 -1.58 -14.43 -19.63
N ARG A 208 -2.58 -15.25 -20.02
CA ARG A 208 -2.37 -16.44 -20.87
C ARG A 208 -1.79 -16.09 -22.24
N LYS A 209 -2.20 -14.96 -22.82
CA LYS A 209 -1.66 -14.50 -24.10
C LYS A 209 -0.23 -13.98 -23.97
N VAL A 210 0.09 -13.34 -22.85
CA VAL A 210 1.43 -12.84 -22.53
C VAL A 210 2.40 -14.00 -22.31
N THR A 211 2.01 -15.00 -21.51
CA THR A 211 2.91 -16.09 -21.08
C THR A 211 2.86 -17.33 -21.96
N GLY A 212 1.82 -17.47 -22.78
CA GLY A 212 1.53 -18.72 -23.51
C GLY A 212 1.09 -19.88 -22.60
N SER A 213 0.81 -19.63 -21.32
CA SER A 213 0.53 -20.65 -20.30
C SER A 213 -0.58 -20.21 -19.34
N ASP A 214 -1.28 -21.18 -18.73
CA ASP A 214 -2.26 -20.96 -17.66
C ASP A 214 -1.73 -21.32 -16.27
N SER A 215 -0.43 -21.60 -16.16
CA SER A 215 0.22 -22.08 -14.93
C SER A 215 0.57 -20.97 -13.94
N VAL A 216 0.60 -19.73 -14.40
CA VAL A 216 0.98 -18.53 -13.61
C VAL A 216 -0.06 -17.44 -13.80
N ALA A 217 -0.35 -16.70 -12.74
CA ALA A 217 -1.25 -15.55 -12.75
C ALA A 217 -0.51 -14.27 -12.33
N LEU A 218 -1.11 -13.12 -12.59
CA LEU A 218 -0.60 -11.83 -12.15
C LEU A 218 -1.17 -11.48 -10.77
N GLY A 219 -0.31 -11.31 -9.79
CA GLY A 219 -0.65 -10.93 -8.40
C GLY A 219 -0.20 -9.51 -8.09
N HIS A 220 -0.89 -8.52 -8.62
CA HIS A 220 -0.57 -7.11 -8.42
C HIS A 220 -1.86 -6.29 -8.42
N PHE A 221 -2.04 -5.40 -7.43
CA PHE A 221 -3.28 -4.63 -7.29
C PHE A 221 -3.40 -3.41 -8.23
N GLY A 222 -2.70 -3.45 -9.35
CA GLY A 222 -2.95 -2.63 -10.53
C GLY A 222 -3.81 -3.32 -11.59
N GLY A 223 -4.33 -4.52 -11.27
CA GLY A 223 -4.97 -5.44 -12.19
C GLY A 223 -6.09 -4.84 -13.02
N ALA A 224 -7.00 -4.06 -12.42
CA ALA A 224 -8.08 -3.39 -13.14
C ALA A 224 -7.56 -2.44 -14.23
N GLY A 225 -6.46 -1.74 -13.96
CA GLY A 225 -5.77 -0.89 -14.93
C GLY A 225 -5.18 -1.70 -16.08
N TYR A 226 -4.59 -2.86 -15.79
CA TYR A 226 -4.03 -3.76 -16.82
C TYR A 226 -5.12 -4.40 -17.67
N TRP A 227 -6.20 -4.83 -17.02
CA TRP A 227 -7.39 -5.34 -17.72
C TRP A 227 -7.96 -4.29 -18.67
N LEU A 228 -8.09 -3.03 -18.21
CA LEU A 228 -8.55 -1.92 -19.05
C LEU A 228 -7.60 -1.68 -20.23
N ALA A 229 -6.29 -1.67 -19.98
CA ALA A 229 -5.28 -1.52 -21.04
C ALA A 229 -5.37 -2.65 -22.08
N GLY A 230 -5.58 -3.88 -21.64
CA GLY A 230 -5.85 -5.02 -22.53
C GLY A 230 -7.15 -4.84 -23.32
N MET A 231 -8.22 -4.34 -22.69
CA MET A 231 -9.48 -4.05 -23.39
C MET A 231 -9.32 -2.97 -24.46
N VAL A 232 -8.62 -1.89 -24.14
CA VAL A 232 -8.25 -0.85 -25.12
C VAL A 232 -7.38 -1.43 -26.23
N GLY A 233 -6.42 -2.30 -25.89
CA GLY A 233 -5.59 -3.00 -26.86
C GLY A 233 -6.40 -3.82 -27.86
N ARG A 234 -7.50 -4.48 -27.44
CA ARG A 234 -8.39 -5.25 -28.32
C ARG A 234 -9.03 -4.42 -29.43
N LEU A 235 -9.17 -3.11 -29.26
CA LEU A 235 -9.65 -2.22 -30.33
C LEU A 235 -8.67 -2.20 -31.53
N PHE A 236 -7.42 -2.60 -31.29
CA PHE A 236 -6.36 -2.71 -32.29
C PHE A 236 -5.96 -4.16 -32.60
N ALA A 237 -6.87 -5.12 -32.40
CA ALA A 237 -6.58 -6.55 -32.54
C ALA A 237 -6.05 -6.93 -33.94
N SER A 238 -6.42 -6.18 -34.98
CA SER A 238 -5.88 -6.35 -36.35
C SER A 238 -4.38 -6.05 -36.46
N ASP A 239 -3.80 -5.29 -35.51
CA ASP A 239 -2.39 -4.92 -35.47
C ASP A 239 -1.57 -5.81 -34.50
N ARG A 240 -2.17 -6.85 -33.94
CA ARG A 240 -1.59 -7.69 -32.89
C ARG A 240 -0.25 -8.31 -33.27
N GLU A 241 -0.06 -8.70 -34.53
CA GLU A 241 1.19 -9.29 -35.01
C GLU A 241 2.34 -8.28 -35.08
N ASN A 242 2.01 -6.98 -35.13
CA ASN A 242 2.97 -5.90 -35.09
C ASN A 242 3.38 -5.60 -33.64
N SER A 243 4.07 -6.55 -33.01
CA SER A 243 4.50 -6.46 -31.62
C SER A 243 5.58 -5.41 -31.41
N THR A 244 5.57 -4.78 -30.24
CA THR A 244 6.64 -3.89 -29.76
C THR A 244 8.01 -4.58 -29.76
N GLU A 245 8.06 -5.92 -29.66
CA GLU A 245 9.30 -6.68 -29.60
C GLU A 245 10.03 -6.70 -30.96
N ASN A 246 9.36 -6.33 -32.05
CA ASN A 246 9.95 -6.13 -33.35
C ASN A 246 10.78 -4.83 -33.45
N ILE A 247 10.63 -3.91 -32.47
CA ILE A 247 11.36 -2.62 -32.45
C ILE A 247 12.76 -2.83 -31.86
N LYS A 248 13.79 -2.35 -32.54
CA LYS A 248 15.18 -2.37 -32.05
C LYS A 248 15.45 -1.15 -31.18
N PHE A 249 15.37 -1.28 -29.85
CA PHE A 249 15.69 -0.20 -28.91
C PHE A 249 17.19 0.00 -28.71
N SER A 250 17.58 1.27 -28.49
CA SER A 250 18.94 1.60 -28.07
C SER A 250 19.23 1.05 -26.66
N LYS A 251 20.39 0.39 -26.52
CA LYS A 251 20.87 -0.09 -25.21
C LYS A 251 21.10 1.04 -24.18
N ARG A 252 21.13 2.31 -24.63
CA ARG A 252 21.35 3.49 -23.79
C ARG A 252 20.22 3.77 -22.79
N LEU A 253 19.01 3.23 -23.00
CA LEU A 253 17.85 3.43 -22.10
C LEU A 253 17.72 2.34 -21.03
N ILE A 254 18.63 1.35 -21.01
CA ILE A 254 18.55 0.22 -20.07
C ILE A 254 18.67 0.67 -18.60
N PHE A 255 19.40 1.75 -18.32
CA PHE A 255 19.56 2.27 -16.96
C PHE A 255 18.24 2.71 -16.32
N LEU A 256 17.22 3.07 -17.11
CA LEU A 256 15.87 3.37 -16.63
C LEU A 256 15.11 2.15 -16.08
N ARG A 257 15.63 0.93 -16.29
CA ARG A 257 15.08 -0.29 -15.68
C ARG A 257 15.44 -0.43 -14.20
N ASP A 258 16.46 0.30 -13.72
CA ASP A 258 16.79 0.33 -12.30
C ASP A 258 15.82 1.26 -11.56
N ASN A 259 15.06 0.70 -10.61
CA ASN A 259 14.03 1.44 -9.87
C ASN A 259 14.61 2.63 -9.11
N THR A 260 15.74 2.44 -8.43
CA THR A 260 16.36 3.49 -7.61
C THR A 260 16.78 4.66 -8.49
N VAL A 261 17.37 4.36 -9.66
CA VAL A 261 17.78 5.37 -10.64
C VAL A 261 16.58 6.09 -11.23
N SER A 262 15.54 5.36 -11.63
CA SER A 262 14.33 5.94 -12.24
C SER A 262 13.57 6.82 -11.25
N ILE A 263 13.36 6.35 -10.02
CA ILE A 263 12.73 7.11 -8.95
C ILE A 263 13.55 8.37 -8.66
N GLY A 264 14.88 8.20 -8.44
CA GLY A 264 15.80 9.30 -8.15
C GLY A 264 15.78 10.37 -9.21
N LEU A 265 15.98 9.99 -10.47
CA LEU A 265 16.02 10.92 -11.60
C LEU A 265 14.72 11.72 -11.72
N THR A 266 13.58 11.07 -11.57
CA THR A 266 12.31 11.77 -11.74
C THR A 266 11.98 12.64 -10.55
N MET A 267 12.23 12.20 -9.32
CA MET A 267 12.03 13.05 -8.18
C MET A 267 12.99 14.25 -8.19
N ILE A 268 14.22 14.09 -8.67
CA ILE A 268 15.12 15.22 -8.93
C ILE A 268 14.48 16.20 -9.91
N ILE A 269 14.00 15.74 -11.06
CA ILE A 269 13.35 16.59 -12.07
C ILE A 269 12.13 17.27 -11.46
N MET A 270 11.28 16.55 -10.74
CA MET A 270 10.10 17.11 -10.12
C MET A 270 10.45 18.17 -9.08
N PHE A 271 11.39 17.90 -8.16
CA PHE A 271 11.84 18.90 -7.19
C PHE A 271 12.47 20.13 -7.85
N LEU A 272 13.27 19.95 -8.90
CA LEU A 272 13.85 21.07 -9.65
C LEU A 272 12.76 21.94 -10.29
N VAL A 273 11.75 21.34 -10.90
CA VAL A 273 10.66 22.06 -11.56
C VAL A 273 9.84 22.83 -10.52
N ILE A 274 9.34 22.17 -9.46
CA ILE A 274 8.48 22.81 -8.47
C ILE A 274 9.23 23.89 -7.68
N THR A 275 10.49 23.61 -7.26
CA THR A 275 11.29 24.59 -6.53
C THR A 275 11.67 25.75 -7.43
N GLY A 276 12.00 25.51 -8.71
CA GLY A 276 12.27 26.57 -9.67
C GLY A 276 11.07 27.49 -9.90
N VAL A 277 9.85 26.94 -10.00
CA VAL A 277 8.61 27.73 -10.05
C VAL A 277 8.41 28.50 -8.74
N ALA A 278 8.60 27.86 -7.58
CA ALA A 278 8.46 28.52 -6.29
C ALA A 278 9.46 29.70 -6.15
N VAL A 279 10.71 29.50 -6.55
CA VAL A 279 11.72 30.56 -6.55
C VAL A 279 11.32 31.72 -7.48
N SER A 280 10.78 31.44 -8.66
CA SER A 280 10.26 32.48 -9.57
C SER A 280 9.07 33.26 -8.99
N ARG A 281 8.36 32.68 -8.01
CA ARG A 281 7.25 33.31 -7.28
C ARG A 281 7.67 33.95 -5.95
N GLY A 282 8.97 34.01 -5.66
CA GLY A 282 9.50 34.69 -4.50
C GLY A 282 9.92 33.80 -3.33
N LEU A 283 10.09 32.47 -3.55
CA LEU A 283 10.69 31.59 -2.53
C LEU A 283 12.20 31.82 -2.47
N LEU A 284 12.70 32.25 -1.31
CA LEU A 284 14.12 32.36 -1.04
C LEU A 284 14.65 31.08 -0.38
N THR A 285 15.76 30.55 -0.90
CA THR A 285 16.41 29.34 -0.38
C THR A 285 17.72 29.66 0.34
N LEU A 286 18.23 30.86 0.16
CA LEU A 286 19.53 31.24 0.67
C LEU A 286 19.47 32.66 1.27
N VAL A 287 19.81 32.77 2.53
CA VAL A 287 20.03 34.03 3.23
C VAL A 287 21.44 34.05 3.85
N PRO A 288 22.01 35.23 4.17
CA PRO A 288 23.29 35.29 4.88
C PRO A 288 23.27 34.47 6.17
N ALA A 289 24.36 33.77 6.46
CA ALA A 289 24.51 33.00 7.69
C ALA A 289 24.26 33.90 8.92
N GLY A 290 23.47 33.41 9.87
CA GLY A 290 23.09 34.15 11.08
C GLY A 290 21.91 35.09 10.93
N THR A 291 21.26 35.17 9.76
CA THR A 291 20.01 35.95 9.60
C THR A 291 18.91 35.32 10.45
N THR A 292 18.39 36.03 11.42
CA THR A 292 17.26 35.59 12.23
C THR A 292 15.93 35.80 11.53
N ALA A 293 14.88 35.09 11.97
CA ALA A 293 13.52 35.29 11.43
C ALA A 293 13.05 36.74 11.57
N ALA A 294 13.41 37.41 12.67
CA ALA A 294 13.06 38.82 12.90
C ALA A 294 13.80 39.77 11.93
N GLU A 295 15.08 39.52 11.68
CA GLU A 295 15.86 40.29 10.69
C GLU A 295 15.35 40.04 9.28
N PHE A 296 15.03 38.80 8.93
CA PHE A 296 14.42 38.50 7.64
C PHE A 296 13.09 39.25 7.45
N ALA A 297 12.20 39.17 8.44
CA ALA A 297 10.88 39.84 8.37
C ALA A 297 10.97 41.39 8.34
N SER A 298 11.99 41.99 8.96
CA SER A 298 12.17 43.44 9.04
C SER A 298 12.99 44.04 7.89
N ASN A 299 13.68 43.23 7.10
CA ASN A 299 14.54 43.72 6.04
C ASN A 299 13.73 44.04 4.77
N PRO A 300 13.71 45.33 4.29
CA PRO A 300 12.99 45.72 3.08
C PRO A 300 13.39 44.93 1.83
N GLN A 301 14.61 44.38 1.79
CA GLN A 301 15.11 43.59 0.67
C GLN A 301 14.35 42.26 0.52
N TYR A 302 13.77 41.76 1.61
CA TYR A 302 13.01 40.50 1.63
C TYR A 302 11.50 40.73 1.65
N ALA A 303 11.05 41.96 1.51
CA ALA A 303 9.63 42.31 1.52
C ALA A 303 8.86 41.55 0.41
N GLY A 304 7.82 40.83 0.80
CA GLY A 304 7.02 40.01 -0.13
C GLY A 304 7.64 38.69 -0.55
N LEU A 305 8.79 38.31 0.03
CA LEU A 305 9.45 37.04 -0.22
C LEU A 305 9.19 36.06 0.93
N GLN A 306 9.14 34.76 0.64
CA GLN A 306 9.00 33.67 1.61
C GLN A 306 10.31 32.89 1.72
N HIS A 307 10.81 32.68 2.93
CA HIS A 307 12.00 31.87 3.11
C HIS A 307 11.67 30.36 3.15
N LEU A 308 12.48 29.54 2.47
CA LEU A 308 12.31 28.08 2.41
C LEU A 308 12.31 27.44 3.81
N GLY A 309 13.17 27.91 4.71
CA GLY A 309 13.27 27.41 6.09
C GLY A 309 11.99 27.65 6.88
N ASP A 310 11.37 28.83 6.73
CA ASP A 310 10.10 29.14 7.39
C ASP A 310 8.94 28.35 6.79
N LEU A 311 8.90 28.23 5.45
CA LEU A 311 7.90 27.43 4.75
C LEU A 311 7.88 25.98 5.23
N LEU A 312 9.05 25.43 5.51
CA LEU A 312 9.20 24.04 5.95
C LEU A 312 9.29 23.86 7.47
N ASN A 313 9.18 24.93 8.27
CA ASN A 313 9.37 24.93 9.72
C ASN A 313 10.76 24.40 10.18
N ILE A 314 11.82 24.67 9.41
CA ILE A 314 13.20 24.25 9.72
C ILE A 314 14.11 25.43 10.07
N GLY A 315 13.54 26.62 10.27
CA GLY A 315 14.25 27.87 10.56
C GLY A 315 14.71 28.60 9.30
N THR A 316 15.17 29.87 9.47
CA THR A 316 15.57 30.74 8.36
C THR A 316 16.98 30.47 7.85
N GLU A 317 17.81 29.78 8.64
CA GLU A 317 19.21 29.51 8.27
C GLU A 317 19.31 28.38 7.26
N THR A 318 19.60 28.70 6.01
CA THR A 318 20.01 27.74 5.00
C THR A 318 21.10 28.35 4.13
N THR A 319 22.16 27.57 3.93
CA THR A 319 23.30 27.92 3.07
C THR A 319 23.29 27.15 1.75
N THR A 320 22.25 26.34 1.53
CA THR A 320 22.19 25.45 0.36
C THR A 320 21.48 26.13 -0.80
N ASN A 321 22.14 26.19 -1.95
CA ASN A 321 21.52 26.66 -3.20
C ASN A 321 20.29 25.79 -3.54
N TRP A 322 19.22 26.38 -4.05
CA TRP A 322 17.95 25.69 -4.33
C TRP A 322 18.08 24.51 -5.30
N ILE A 323 19.00 24.58 -6.28
CA ILE A 323 19.26 23.49 -7.22
C ILE A 323 19.85 22.29 -6.47
N VAL A 324 20.85 22.52 -5.62
CA VAL A 324 21.49 21.46 -4.82
C VAL A 324 20.48 20.90 -3.82
N TRP A 325 19.69 21.78 -3.21
CA TRP A 325 18.63 21.38 -2.28
C TRP A 325 17.59 20.48 -2.97
N ALA A 326 17.05 20.91 -4.11
CA ALA A 326 16.07 20.13 -4.89
C ALA A 326 16.65 18.77 -5.34
N PHE A 327 17.90 18.78 -5.82
CA PHE A 327 18.60 17.55 -6.20
C PHE A 327 18.74 16.56 -5.03
N THR A 328 19.18 17.04 -3.87
CA THR A 328 19.35 16.19 -2.69
C THR A 328 18.02 15.68 -2.14
N ARG A 329 16.94 16.48 -2.20
CA ARG A 329 15.58 16.06 -1.79
C ARG A 329 15.02 14.99 -2.72
N GLY A 330 15.23 15.11 -4.03
CA GLY A 330 14.87 14.07 -5.00
C GLY A 330 15.60 12.74 -4.73
N LEU A 331 16.90 12.78 -4.43
CA LEU A 331 17.66 11.58 -4.03
C LEU A 331 17.21 11.02 -2.67
N SER A 332 16.88 11.89 -1.71
CA SER A 332 16.36 11.46 -0.41
C SER A 332 15.05 10.68 -0.56
N PHE A 333 14.17 11.10 -1.49
CA PHE A 333 12.96 10.35 -1.81
C PHE A 333 13.29 8.93 -2.27
N ALA A 334 14.17 8.79 -3.27
CA ALA A 334 14.59 7.48 -3.78
C ALA A 334 15.26 6.62 -2.69
N GLY A 335 16.08 7.24 -1.83
CA GLY A 335 16.70 6.58 -0.67
C GLY A 335 15.67 6.06 0.32
N GLY A 336 14.66 6.85 0.66
CA GLY A 336 13.55 6.45 1.53
C GLY A 336 12.77 5.26 0.97
N VAL A 337 12.39 5.31 -0.31
CA VAL A 337 11.71 4.19 -1.00
C VAL A 337 12.59 2.94 -1.02
N TYR A 338 13.90 3.08 -1.28
CA TYR A 338 14.84 1.95 -1.25
C TYR A 338 14.90 1.27 0.13
N ILE A 339 14.95 2.06 1.22
CA ILE A 339 14.95 1.54 2.60
C ILE A 339 13.64 0.80 2.87
N ILE A 340 12.48 1.39 2.53
CA ILE A 340 11.16 0.77 2.67
C ILE A 340 11.11 -0.58 1.95
N LEU A 341 11.47 -0.61 0.66
CA LEU A 341 11.48 -1.84 -0.15
C LEU A 341 12.44 -2.90 0.41
N SER A 342 13.55 -2.49 1.02
CA SER A 342 14.49 -3.40 1.67
C SER A 342 13.85 -4.06 2.90
N GLY A 343 13.15 -3.30 3.73
CA GLY A 343 12.36 -3.82 4.86
C GLY A 343 11.27 -4.77 4.40
N VAL A 344 10.51 -4.38 3.38
CA VAL A 344 9.46 -5.23 2.78
C VAL A 344 10.04 -6.57 2.30
N ARG A 345 11.18 -6.55 1.58
CA ARG A 345 11.82 -7.79 1.09
C ARG A 345 12.22 -8.75 2.21
N LEU A 346 12.67 -8.23 3.36
CA LEU A 346 12.96 -9.06 4.53
C LEU A 346 11.71 -9.74 5.08
N ILE A 347 10.57 -9.02 5.14
CA ILE A 347 9.29 -9.55 5.60
C ILE A 347 8.79 -10.65 4.64
N ILE A 348 8.64 -10.30 3.36
CA ILE A 348 8.03 -11.19 2.37
C ILE A 348 8.91 -12.40 2.05
N GLY A 349 10.24 -12.26 2.18
CA GLY A 349 11.19 -13.34 1.92
C GLY A 349 10.97 -14.57 2.81
N GLU A 350 10.37 -14.40 3.99
CA GLU A 350 10.07 -15.48 4.92
C GLU A 350 8.57 -15.86 4.91
N ILE A 351 7.67 -14.87 4.86
CA ILE A 351 6.21 -15.10 4.91
C ILE A 351 5.69 -15.77 3.64
N VAL A 352 6.08 -15.29 2.46
CA VAL A 352 5.53 -15.78 1.19
C VAL A 352 5.84 -17.26 0.93
N PRO A 353 7.08 -17.75 1.09
CA PRO A 353 7.35 -19.18 0.96
C PRO A 353 6.57 -20.05 1.95
N ALA A 354 6.33 -19.53 3.18
CA ALA A 354 5.54 -20.19 4.19
C ALA A 354 4.10 -20.46 3.70
N PHE A 355 3.42 -19.43 3.25
CA PHE A 355 2.06 -19.56 2.75
C PHE A 355 1.96 -20.33 1.43
N LYS A 356 2.93 -20.15 0.51
CA LYS A 356 2.98 -20.90 -0.74
C LYS A 356 3.01 -22.43 -0.52
N GLY A 357 3.86 -22.90 0.41
CA GLY A 357 3.97 -24.32 0.71
C GLY A 357 2.68 -24.93 1.28
N ILE A 358 1.98 -24.17 2.16
CA ILE A 358 0.69 -24.57 2.71
C ILE A 358 -0.39 -24.58 1.61
N ALA A 359 -0.46 -23.51 0.84
CA ALA A 359 -1.47 -23.32 -0.20
C ALA A 359 -1.41 -24.41 -1.28
N GLN A 360 -0.21 -24.80 -1.74
CA GLN A 360 -0.02 -25.86 -2.74
C GLN A 360 -0.55 -27.23 -2.28
N LYS A 361 -0.48 -27.50 -0.98
CA LYS A 361 -1.02 -28.74 -0.40
C LYS A 361 -2.54 -28.72 -0.24
N LEU A 362 -3.13 -27.57 0.04
CA LEU A 362 -4.54 -27.42 0.36
C LEU A 362 -5.43 -27.12 -0.86
N VAL A 363 -4.88 -26.53 -1.93
CA VAL A 363 -5.63 -26.08 -3.10
C VAL A 363 -5.19 -26.83 -4.35
N PRO A 364 -5.95 -27.86 -4.81
CA PRO A 364 -5.65 -28.55 -6.06
C PRO A 364 -5.67 -27.60 -7.26
N GLY A 365 -4.64 -27.65 -8.10
CA GLY A 365 -4.52 -26.80 -9.27
C GLY A 365 -4.32 -25.31 -8.94
N ALA A 366 -3.79 -24.99 -7.75
CA ALA A 366 -3.47 -23.63 -7.35
C ALA A 366 -2.57 -22.93 -8.36
N LYS A 367 -2.97 -21.72 -8.77
CA LYS A 367 -2.17 -20.87 -9.65
C LYS A 367 -1.47 -19.79 -8.81
N PRO A 368 -0.14 -19.77 -8.78
CA PRO A 368 0.59 -18.72 -8.10
C PRO A 368 0.38 -17.40 -8.84
N ALA A 369 -0.17 -16.42 -8.14
CA ALA A 369 -0.29 -15.05 -8.62
C ALA A 369 0.93 -14.26 -8.15
N ILE A 370 1.80 -13.91 -9.10
CA ILE A 370 3.14 -13.35 -8.87
C ILE A 370 3.16 -11.89 -9.36
N ASP A 371 4.07 -11.11 -8.79
CA ASP A 371 4.22 -9.69 -9.04
C ASP A 371 4.46 -9.32 -10.52
N CYS A 372 4.15 -8.07 -10.88
CA CYS A 372 4.17 -7.56 -12.24
C CYS A 372 5.48 -7.75 -13.03
N PRO A 373 6.70 -7.78 -12.43
CA PRO A 373 7.92 -8.05 -13.17
C PRO A 373 7.95 -9.39 -13.90
N ILE A 374 7.09 -10.35 -13.51
CA ILE A 374 6.95 -11.61 -14.26
C ILE A 374 6.52 -11.35 -15.72
N ALA A 375 5.61 -10.40 -15.93
CA ALA A 375 5.14 -10.04 -17.27
C ALA A 375 6.21 -9.34 -18.12
N PHE A 376 7.14 -8.64 -17.48
CA PHE A 376 8.19 -7.86 -18.16
C PHE A 376 9.17 -8.72 -18.97
N THR A 377 9.38 -9.95 -18.54
CA THR A 377 10.29 -10.89 -19.19
C THR A 377 9.79 -11.34 -20.57
N TYR A 378 8.48 -11.24 -20.82
CA TYR A 378 7.84 -11.68 -22.05
C TYR A 378 7.78 -10.58 -23.13
N ALA A 379 7.80 -9.31 -22.72
CA ALA A 379 7.73 -8.18 -23.67
C ALA A 379 8.51 -6.97 -23.14
N PRO A 380 9.86 -7.04 -23.08
CA PRO A 380 10.70 -5.99 -22.51
C PRO A 380 10.63 -4.65 -23.24
N ASN A 381 10.31 -4.62 -24.53
CA ASN A 381 10.10 -3.38 -25.26
C ASN A 381 8.76 -2.73 -24.91
N ALA A 382 7.70 -3.56 -24.72
CA ALA A 382 6.41 -3.09 -24.25
C ALA A 382 6.50 -2.43 -22.86
N VAL A 383 7.42 -2.89 -22.01
CA VAL A 383 7.71 -2.28 -20.70
C VAL A 383 8.09 -0.80 -20.84
N ILE A 384 9.05 -0.50 -21.71
CA ILE A 384 9.55 0.88 -21.91
C ILE A 384 8.48 1.76 -22.56
N ILE A 385 7.84 1.26 -23.64
CA ILE A 385 6.79 2.00 -24.33
C ILE A 385 5.60 2.23 -23.43
N GLY A 386 5.18 1.21 -22.68
CA GLY A 386 4.08 1.27 -21.74
C GLY A 386 4.32 2.26 -20.62
N PHE A 387 5.52 2.25 -20.03
CA PHE A 387 5.93 3.25 -19.04
C PHE A 387 5.79 4.67 -19.58
N LEU A 388 6.44 4.96 -20.71
CA LEU A 388 6.45 6.31 -21.30
C LEU A 388 5.03 6.76 -21.68
N SER A 389 4.24 5.88 -22.31
CA SER A 389 2.87 6.20 -22.73
C SER A 389 1.96 6.46 -21.53
N SER A 390 2.07 5.63 -20.47
CA SER A 390 1.33 5.82 -19.23
C SER A 390 1.73 7.12 -18.53
N PHE A 391 3.03 7.45 -18.51
CA PHE A 391 3.52 8.69 -17.90
C PHE A 391 2.98 9.93 -18.63
N VAL A 392 2.94 9.91 -19.97
CA VAL A 392 2.31 10.97 -20.76
C VAL A 392 0.81 11.08 -20.45
N GLY A 393 0.11 9.94 -20.31
CA GLY A 393 -1.28 9.89 -19.86
C GLY A 393 -1.46 10.52 -18.49
N GLY A 394 -0.55 10.25 -17.54
CA GLY A 394 -0.54 10.86 -16.21
C GLY A 394 -0.34 12.38 -16.23
N ILE A 395 0.59 12.87 -17.05
CA ILE A 395 0.79 14.31 -17.25
C ILE A 395 -0.48 14.98 -17.79
N LEU A 396 -1.09 14.39 -18.82
CA LEU A 396 -2.35 14.92 -19.35
C LEU A 396 -3.47 14.88 -18.29
N GLY A 397 -3.54 13.79 -17.53
CA GLY A 397 -4.49 13.66 -16.40
C GLY A 397 -4.31 14.76 -15.37
N LEU A 398 -3.07 15.08 -14.97
CA LEU A 398 -2.77 16.21 -14.07
C LEU A 398 -3.23 17.55 -14.65
N LEU A 399 -2.96 17.82 -15.94
CA LEU A 399 -3.41 19.06 -16.59
C LEU A 399 -4.94 19.17 -16.59
N ILE A 400 -5.65 18.08 -16.87
CA ILE A 400 -7.11 18.03 -16.82
C ILE A 400 -7.62 18.25 -15.39
N LEU A 401 -7.02 17.61 -14.38
CA LEU A 401 -7.37 17.84 -12.97
C LEU A 401 -7.13 19.30 -12.56
N GLY A 402 -6.05 19.92 -13.05
CA GLY A 402 -5.79 21.34 -12.83
C GLY A 402 -6.90 22.25 -13.39
N VAL A 403 -7.39 21.96 -14.60
CA VAL A 403 -8.53 22.69 -15.18
C VAL A 403 -9.82 22.43 -14.37
N ILE A 404 -10.08 21.19 -13.98
CA ILE A 404 -11.25 20.84 -13.15
C ILE A 404 -11.19 21.58 -11.83
N ASN A 405 -10.04 21.58 -11.15
CA ASN A 405 -9.85 22.27 -9.88
C ASN A 405 -10.08 23.77 -10.00
N ALA A 406 -9.54 24.41 -11.04
CA ALA A 406 -9.63 25.84 -11.25
C ALA A 406 -11.02 26.31 -11.69
N GLN A 407 -11.80 25.48 -12.41
CA GLN A 407 -13.01 25.93 -13.13
C GLN A 407 -14.30 25.26 -12.66
N ILE A 408 -14.25 24.07 -12.04
CA ILE A 408 -15.44 23.24 -11.82
C ILE A 408 -15.64 22.93 -10.33
N ALA A 409 -14.68 22.26 -9.70
CA ALA A 409 -14.79 21.78 -8.33
C ALA A 409 -13.40 21.55 -7.72
N ALA A 410 -13.25 21.81 -6.43
CA ALA A 410 -12.04 21.46 -5.70
C ALA A 410 -11.77 19.94 -5.78
N ILE A 411 -10.68 19.56 -6.43
CA ILE A 411 -10.24 18.19 -6.57
C ILE A 411 -8.72 18.11 -6.35
N ALA A 412 -8.26 17.03 -5.75
CA ALA A 412 -6.84 16.85 -5.50
C ALA A 412 -6.05 16.67 -6.81
N LEU A 413 -4.90 17.32 -6.91
CA LEU A 413 -4.01 17.23 -8.06
C LEU A 413 -3.06 16.06 -7.87
N ILE A 414 -3.29 14.97 -8.58
CA ILE A 414 -2.44 13.79 -8.52
C ILE A 414 -1.25 13.97 -9.46
N LEU A 415 -0.07 13.96 -8.88
CA LEU A 415 1.17 14.14 -9.62
C LEU A 415 1.55 12.85 -10.37
N PRO A 416 2.16 12.92 -11.56
CA PRO A 416 2.57 11.72 -12.29
C PRO A 416 3.75 11.04 -11.56
N GLY A 417 3.44 10.06 -10.70
CA GLY A 417 4.44 9.27 -9.99
C GLY A 417 5.16 8.31 -10.92
N VAL A 418 6.50 8.26 -10.85
CA VAL A 418 7.29 7.37 -11.71
C VAL A 418 7.11 5.92 -11.35
N VAL A 419 7.08 5.60 -10.05
CA VAL A 419 6.91 4.22 -9.57
C VAL A 419 5.65 3.59 -10.15
N PRO A 420 4.43 4.17 -9.99
CA PRO A 420 3.23 3.59 -10.54
C PRO A 420 3.24 3.57 -12.08
N HIS A 421 3.74 4.61 -12.75
CA HIS A 421 3.82 4.59 -14.21
C HIS A 421 4.83 3.57 -14.73
N PHE A 422 5.95 3.35 -14.01
CA PHE A 422 6.91 2.32 -14.37
C PHE A 422 6.35 0.92 -14.18
N PHE A 423 5.87 0.57 -12.98
CA PHE A 423 5.38 -0.78 -12.72
C PHE A 423 4.02 -1.04 -13.36
N CYS A 424 3.05 -0.19 -13.08
CA CYS A 424 1.69 -0.39 -13.57
C CYS A 424 1.57 -0.01 -15.05
N GLY A 425 2.15 1.10 -15.49
CA GLY A 425 2.13 1.53 -16.88
C GLY A 425 2.87 0.57 -17.81
N ALA A 426 4.01 0.03 -17.36
CA ALA A 426 4.75 -0.99 -18.10
C ALA A 426 3.92 -2.29 -18.22
N THR A 427 3.30 -2.75 -17.13
CA THR A 427 2.43 -3.94 -17.15
C THR A 427 1.22 -3.72 -18.08
N ALA A 428 0.61 -2.53 -18.02
CA ALA A 428 -0.46 -2.12 -18.94
C ALA A 428 0.02 -2.17 -20.41
N GLY A 429 1.28 -1.75 -20.67
CA GLY A 429 1.91 -1.86 -21.98
C GLY A 429 2.06 -3.29 -22.47
N VAL A 430 2.51 -4.19 -21.60
CA VAL A 430 2.61 -5.62 -21.93
C VAL A 430 1.23 -6.20 -22.25
N PHE A 431 0.19 -5.85 -21.48
CA PHE A 431 -1.18 -6.29 -21.72
C PHE A 431 -1.75 -5.72 -23.01
N GLY A 432 -1.55 -4.42 -23.26
CA GLY A 432 -1.97 -3.77 -24.50
C GLY A 432 -1.28 -4.36 -25.74
N ASN A 433 0.03 -4.64 -25.64
CA ASN A 433 0.80 -5.27 -26.71
C ASN A 433 0.31 -6.70 -27.01
N ALA A 434 0.00 -7.49 -25.98
CA ALA A 434 -0.50 -8.85 -26.16
C ALA A 434 -1.87 -8.91 -26.85
N GLU A 435 -2.68 -7.86 -26.77
CA GLU A 435 -4.00 -7.76 -27.35
C GLU A 435 -4.04 -7.02 -28.71
N GLY A 436 -3.18 -5.99 -28.93
CA GLY A 436 -3.25 -5.10 -30.07
C GLY A 436 -1.92 -4.57 -30.61
N GLY A 437 -0.79 -5.27 -30.34
CA GLY A 437 0.52 -4.88 -30.84
C GLY A 437 0.99 -3.50 -30.35
N ILE A 438 1.80 -2.83 -31.15
CA ILE A 438 2.35 -1.50 -30.81
C ILE A 438 1.25 -0.48 -30.49
N LYS A 439 0.18 -0.43 -31.31
CA LYS A 439 -0.92 0.50 -31.10
C LYS A 439 -1.67 0.21 -29.81
N GLY A 440 -1.92 -1.07 -29.53
CA GLY A 440 -2.54 -1.53 -28.28
C GLY A 440 -1.69 -1.20 -27.07
N CYS A 441 -0.37 -1.36 -27.15
CA CYS A 441 0.58 -0.98 -26.11
C CYS A 441 0.47 0.52 -25.77
N ILE A 442 0.59 1.38 -26.79
CA ILE A 442 0.58 2.84 -26.60
C ILE A 442 -0.78 3.31 -26.08
N ALA A 443 -1.86 2.95 -26.77
CA ALA A 443 -3.20 3.42 -26.41
C ALA A 443 -3.65 2.88 -25.03
N GLY A 444 -3.43 1.58 -24.77
CA GLY A 444 -3.79 0.95 -23.51
C GLY A 444 -3.06 1.56 -22.31
N SER A 445 -1.74 1.77 -22.45
CA SER A 445 -0.96 2.38 -21.37
C SER A 445 -1.27 3.86 -21.18
N PHE A 446 -1.56 4.59 -22.25
CA PHE A 446 -1.97 6.00 -22.15
C PHE A 446 -3.28 6.14 -21.35
N VAL A 447 -4.29 5.33 -21.69
CA VAL A 447 -5.56 5.29 -20.94
C VAL A 447 -5.35 4.83 -19.50
N HIS A 448 -4.44 3.87 -19.27
CA HIS A 448 -4.03 3.47 -17.93
C HIS A 448 -3.45 4.65 -17.14
N GLY A 449 -2.61 5.47 -17.75
CA GLY A 449 -2.02 6.66 -17.11
C GLY A 449 -3.07 7.67 -16.68
N LEU A 450 -4.10 7.91 -17.50
CA LEU A 450 -5.26 8.70 -17.13
C LEU A 450 -5.99 8.06 -15.93
N LEU A 451 -6.25 6.76 -15.99
CA LEU A 451 -6.99 6.02 -14.95
C LEU A 451 -6.33 6.17 -13.57
N ILE A 452 -5.00 5.93 -13.48
CA ILE A 452 -4.26 6.01 -12.20
C ILE A 452 -3.99 7.45 -11.74
N THR A 453 -4.43 8.43 -12.50
CA THR A 453 -4.46 9.84 -12.11
C THR A 453 -5.84 10.23 -11.58
N PHE A 454 -6.92 9.87 -12.28
CA PHE A 454 -8.27 10.23 -11.89
C PHE A 454 -8.80 9.42 -10.70
N LEU A 455 -8.58 8.11 -10.65
CA LEU A 455 -9.08 7.27 -9.56
C LEU A 455 -8.57 7.71 -8.17
N PRO A 456 -7.26 7.95 -7.97
CA PRO A 456 -6.76 8.46 -6.70
C PRO A 456 -7.34 9.83 -6.33
N ALA A 457 -7.52 10.73 -7.31
CA ALA A 457 -8.12 12.05 -7.06
C ALA A 457 -9.54 11.92 -6.47
N LEU A 458 -10.32 10.96 -6.97
CA LEU A 458 -11.66 10.67 -6.46
C LEU A 458 -11.65 10.00 -5.08
N CYS A 459 -10.56 9.35 -4.69
CA CYS A 459 -10.41 8.70 -3.38
C CYS A 459 -9.98 9.66 -2.28
N MET A 460 -9.35 10.80 -2.62
CA MET A 460 -8.80 11.74 -1.65
C MET A 460 -9.80 12.21 -0.58
N PRO A 461 -11.09 12.45 -0.87
CA PRO A 461 -12.05 12.81 0.18
C PRO A 461 -12.12 11.80 1.33
N VAL A 462 -11.98 10.48 1.04
CA VAL A 462 -11.95 9.43 2.08
C VAL A 462 -10.64 9.47 2.86
N PHE A 463 -9.50 9.57 2.16
CA PHE A 463 -8.18 9.55 2.80
C PHE A 463 -7.91 10.82 3.62
N THR A 464 -8.39 11.97 3.17
CA THR A 464 -8.23 13.25 3.89
C THR A 464 -8.91 13.23 5.26
N LEU A 465 -10.04 12.49 5.41
CA LEU A 465 -10.69 12.32 6.71
C LEU A 465 -9.79 11.65 7.76
N MET A 466 -8.79 10.90 7.33
CA MET A 466 -7.78 10.24 8.17
C MET A 466 -6.43 10.97 8.19
N GLY A 467 -6.38 12.23 7.72
CA GLY A 467 -5.16 13.04 7.73
C GLY A 467 -4.18 12.76 6.58
N PHE A 468 -4.51 11.89 5.63
CA PHE A 468 -3.66 11.63 4.46
C PHE A 468 -3.91 12.70 3.38
N THR A 469 -3.17 13.80 3.43
CA THR A 469 -3.40 14.96 2.54
C THR A 469 -2.37 15.10 1.41
N SER A 470 -1.14 14.59 1.61
CA SER A 470 -0.01 14.80 0.69
C SER A 470 0.41 13.56 -0.09
N ALA A 471 -0.14 12.40 0.22
CA ALA A 471 0.15 11.14 -0.47
C ALA A 471 -1.12 10.29 -0.63
N THR A 472 -1.15 9.45 -1.66
CA THR A 472 -2.28 8.56 -1.96
C THR A 472 -1.80 7.22 -2.52
N PHE A 473 -2.67 6.22 -2.49
CA PHE A 473 -2.45 4.97 -3.22
C PHE A 473 -2.53 5.24 -4.72
N SER A 474 -1.69 4.57 -5.49
CA SER A 474 -1.50 4.83 -6.91
C SER A 474 -2.19 3.83 -7.84
N ASP A 475 -2.28 2.56 -7.42
CA ASP A 475 -2.67 1.49 -8.32
C ASP A 475 -4.19 1.33 -8.37
N ALA A 476 -4.71 0.91 -9.51
CA ALA A 476 -6.14 0.95 -9.80
C ALA A 476 -7.02 0.18 -8.82
N ASP A 477 -6.60 -1.01 -8.38
CA ASP A 477 -7.40 -1.85 -7.47
C ASP A 477 -7.48 -1.25 -6.05
N PHE A 478 -6.42 -0.57 -5.57
CA PHE A 478 -6.50 0.18 -4.31
C PHE A 478 -7.56 1.27 -4.40
N SER A 479 -7.50 2.06 -5.47
CA SER A 479 -8.45 3.15 -5.67
C SER A 479 -9.88 2.66 -5.84
N ILE A 480 -10.10 1.59 -6.60
CA ILE A 480 -11.44 0.99 -6.78
C ILE A 480 -11.99 0.46 -5.45
N MET A 481 -11.17 -0.26 -4.68
CA MET A 481 -11.58 -0.74 -3.36
C MET A 481 -11.88 0.42 -2.40
N ALA A 482 -11.08 1.48 -2.41
CA ALA A 482 -11.31 2.68 -1.62
C ALA A 482 -12.59 3.42 -2.05
N LEU A 483 -12.84 3.56 -3.36
CA LEU A 483 -14.06 4.21 -3.85
C LEU A 483 -15.32 3.42 -3.48
N ILE A 484 -15.31 2.10 -3.64
CA ILE A 484 -16.49 1.28 -3.33
C ILE A 484 -16.68 1.21 -1.82
N PHE A 485 -15.73 0.66 -1.10
CA PHE A 485 -15.90 0.35 0.32
C PHE A 485 -15.68 1.56 1.24
N GLY A 486 -14.90 2.56 0.83
CA GLY A 486 -14.81 3.84 1.53
C GLY A 486 -16.14 4.58 1.51
N ASN A 487 -16.79 4.71 0.34
CA ASN A 487 -18.11 5.33 0.27
C ASN A 487 -19.19 4.49 0.99
N VAL A 488 -19.14 3.16 0.92
CA VAL A 488 -20.04 2.32 1.72
C VAL A 488 -19.81 2.58 3.21
N ALA A 489 -18.56 2.64 3.65
CA ALA A 489 -18.20 2.88 5.05
C ALA A 489 -18.64 4.25 5.57
N LEU A 490 -18.64 5.28 4.72
CA LEU A 490 -19.17 6.61 5.10
C LEU A 490 -20.68 6.62 5.35
N ASN A 491 -21.43 5.71 4.75
CA ASN A 491 -22.89 5.67 4.82
C ASN A 491 -23.45 4.51 5.65
N VAL A 492 -22.66 3.46 5.90
CA VAL A 492 -23.07 2.24 6.60
C VAL A 492 -22.03 1.90 7.65
N GLN A 493 -22.45 1.69 8.89
CA GLN A 493 -21.55 1.52 10.03
C GLN A 493 -21.76 0.20 10.79
N GLY A 494 -20.81 -0.14 11.64
CA GLY A 494 -20.91 -1.23 12.61
C GLY A 494 -21.14 -2.60 11.98
N ALA A 495 -22.03 -3.38 12.60
CA ALA A 495 -22.31 -4.77 12.22
C ALA A 495 -22.87 -4.91 10.79
N VAL A 496 -23.60 -3.91 10.27
CA VAL A 496 -24.14 -3.94 8.91
C VAL A 496 -23.00 -3.85 7.89
N LEU A 497 -22.05 -2.94 8.08
CA LEU A 497 -20.84 -2.84 7.23
C LEU A 497 -20.04 -4.15 7.26
N THR A 498 -19.84 -4.72 8.46
CA THR A 498 -19.18 -6.03 8.61
C THR A 498 -19.94 -7.12 7.84
N GLY A 499 -21.28 -7.15 7.95
CA GLY A 499 -22.13 -8.08 7.21
C GLY A 499 -21.95 -7.96 5.70
N ILE A 500 -21.90 -6.74 5.16
CA ILE A 500 -21.64 -6.49 3.73
C ILE A 500 -20.28 -7.05 3.32
N CYS A 501 -19.22 -6.80 4.09
CA CYS A 501 -17.87 -7.30 3.78
C CYS A 501 -17.83 -8.85 3.76
N VAL A 502 -18.49 -9.50 4.72
CA VAL A 502 -18.60 -10.97 4.78
C VAL A 502 -19.41 -11.52 3.60
N VAL A 503 -20.53 -10.90 3.26
CA VAL A 503 -21.33 -11.29 2.08
C VAL A 503 -20.49 -11.17 0.82
N CYS A 504 -19.76 -10.06 0.62
CA CYS A 504 -18.87 -9.89 -0.54
C CYS A 504 -17.80 -10.99 -0.60
N PHE A 505 -17.22 -11.37 0.55
CA PHE A 505 -16.29 -12.50 0.62
C PHE A 505 -16.93 -13.82 0.19
N CYS A 506 -18.20 -14.06 0.51
CA CYS A 506 -18.89 -15.29 0.15
C CYS A 506 -19.31 -15.35 -1.33
N LEU A 507 -19.44 -14.21 -2.04
CA LEU A 507 -19.90 -14.17 -3.42
C LEU A 507 -19.14 -15.10 -4.39
N PRO A 508 -17.80 -15.19 -4.39
CA PRO A 508 -17.08 -16.12 -5.26
C PRO A 508 -17.44 -17.59 -5.04
N ILE A 509 -17.73 -17.98 -3.78
CA ILE A 509 -18.15 -19.33 -3.42
C ILE A 509 -19.58 -19.57 -3.91
N LEU A 510 -20.51 -18.64 -3.63
CA LEU A 510 -21.91 -18.71 -4.06
C LEU A 510 -22.02 -18.75 -5.59
N PHE A 511 -21.22 -17.94 -6.29
CA PHE A 511 -21.17 -17.97 -7.75
C PHE A 511 -20.76 -19.34 -8.30
N ASN A 512 -19.91 -20.07 -7.60
CA ASN A 512 -19.50 -21.41 -7.97
C ASN A 512 -20.67 -22.44 -7.86
N LEU A 513 -21.59 -22.21 -6.93
CA LEU A 513 -22.79 -23.05 -6.76
C LEU A 513 -23.82 -22.81 -7.86
N VAL A 514 -23.99 -21.54 -8.28
CA VAL A 514 -25.00 -21.13 -9.29
C VAL A 514 -24.52 -21.41 -10.73
N ALA A 515 -23.24 -21.23 -10.98
CA ALA A 515 -22.61 -21.46 -12.28
C ALA A 515 -21.51 -22.53 -12.13
N PRO A 516 -21.85 -23.80 -12.03
CA PRO A 516 -20.87 -24.88 -11.83
C PRO A 516 -19.80 -24.84 -12.91
N LYS A 517 -18.57 -25.26 -12.57
CA LYS A 517 -17.45 -25.38 -13.51
C LYS A 517 -17.95 -26.14 -14.74
N LYS A 518 -17.81 -25.56 -15.94
CA LYS A 518 -17.88 -26.35 -17.17
C LYS A 518 -16.90 -27.50 -16.97
N ALA A 519 -17.38 -28.75 -17.07
CA ALA A 519 -16.51 -29.90 -17.07
C ALA A 519 -15.39 -29.59 -18.07
N GLU A 520 -14.14 -29.67 -17.63
CA GLU A 520 -13.01 -29.66 -18.57
C GLU A 520 -13.35 -30.80 -19.55
N GLU A 521 -13.65 -30.42 -20.80
CA GLU A 521 -13.65 -31.40 -21.86
C GLU A 521 -12.28 -32.10 -21.75
N LYS A 522 -12.33 -33.37 -21.28
CA LYS A 522 -11.21 -34.28 -21.44
C LYS A 522 -10.87 -34.19 -22.93
N LYS A 523 -9.82 -33.43 -23.28
CA LYS A 523 -9.11 -33.67 -24.52
C LYS A 523 -8.61 -35.09 -24.37
N ALA A 524 -9.38 -35.99 -24.98
CA ALA A 524 -8.88 -37.29 -25.33
C ALA A 524 -7.58 -37.09 -26.12
N GLU A 525 -6.58 -37.77 -25.68
CA GLU A 525 -5.36 -38.25 -26.31
C GLU A 525 -4.79 -37.45 -27.51
#